data_7002039a240e5024d4c8cba6388748b8
#
_entry.id   7002039a240e5024d4c8cba6388748b8
#
_cell.length_a   1.000
_cell.length_b   1.000
_cell.length_c   1.000
_cell.angle_alpha   90.00
_cell.angle_beta   90.00
_cell.angle_gamma   90.00
#
_symmetry.space_group_name_H-M   'P 1'
#
loop_
_entity.id
_entity.type
_entity.pdbx_description
1 polymer ?
#
loop_
_entity_poly.entity_id
_entity_poly.type
_entity_poly.pdbx_seq_one_letter_code
_entity_poly.pdbx_strand_id
1 'polypeptide(L)'
;MPNFFKSFFSGKSEDPENEKQKTAKKNFEIFKYDGLRAQRMGRPDYAIKCFTEALAIEEDFETLSYLSQLYVQLTELDKAREILNRMVELEPTLTSTYLALANVCYMQEDYKSMETAAQKAIEI
;
A
#
# COMPACT_ATOMS: atom_id res chain seq x y z
N MET A 1 36.25 -26.12 20.15
CA MET A 1 35.95 -25.11 21.14
C MET A 1 34.48 -24.72 21.09
N PRO A 2 33.75 -24.98 22.14
CA PRO A 2 32.34 -24.72 22.17
C PRO A 2 31.97 -23.25 21.93
N ASN A 3 32.77 -22.35 22.50
CA ASN A 3 32.46 -20.91 22.38
C ASN A 3 32.66 -20.38 20.97
N PHE A 4 33.69 -20.89 20.29
CA PHE A 4 33.93 -20.49 18.91
C PHE A 4 32.75 -20.92 18.01
N PHE A 5 32.36 -22.15 18.14
CA PHE A 5 31.30 -22.73 17.33
C PHE A 5 29.97 -22.02 17.61
N LYS A 6 29.67 -21.80 18.88
CA LYS A 6 28.46 -21.12 19.30
C LYS A 6 28.45 -19.69 18.80
N SER A 7 29.56 -18.98 18.89
CA SER A 7 29.66 -17.61 18.40
C SER A 7 29.49 -17.54 16.90
N PHE A 8 30.02 -18.49 16.16
CA PHE A 8 29.90 -18.56 14.73
C PHE A 8 28.44 -18.68 14.31
N PHE A 9 27.70 -19.58 14.94
CA PHE A 9 26.27 -19.77 14.63
C PHE A 9 25.42 -18.67 15.18
N SER A 10 25.76 -18.08 16.31
CA SER A 10 25.03 -16.95 16.87
C SER A 10 25.07 -15.75 15.96
N GLY A 11 26.21 -15.50 15.32
CA GLY A 11 26.32 -14.39 14.38
C GLY A 11 25.45 -14.54 13.16
N LYS A 12 25.06 -15.77 12.81
CA LYS A 12 24.21 -16.04 11.68
C LYS A 12 22.75 -16.21 12.08
N SER A 13 22.52 -16.83 13.23
CA SER A 13 21.17 -17.14 13.66
C SER A 13 20.43 -15.93 14.20
N GLU A 14 21.16 -14.93 14.64
CA GLU A 14 20.58 -13.71 15.17
C GLU A 14 19.51 -14.01 16.21
N ASP A 15 18.78 -13.01 16.67
CA ASP A 15 17.68 -13.25 17.58
C ASP A 15 16.42 -13.59 16.77
N PRO A 16 15.45 -14.26 17.40
CA PRO A 16 14.22 -14.66 16.72
C PRO A 16 13.42 -13.48 16.17
N GLU A 17 13.50 -12.34 16.82
CA GLU A 17 12.79 -11.14 16.40
C GLU A 17 13.30 -10.63 15.05
N ASN A 18 14.62 -10.63 14.88
CA ASN A 18 15.25 -10.20 13.65
C ASN A 18 14.90 -11.14 12.50
N GLU A 19 14.85 -12.44 12.77
CA GLU A 19 14.44 -13.43 11.78
C GLU A 19 12.98 -13.22 11.36
N LYS A 20 12.09 -12.91 12.31
CA LYS A 20 10.68 -12.62 12.00
C LYS A 20 10.56 -11.39 11.12
N GLN A 21 11.33 -10.35 11.41
CA GLN A 21 11.30 -9.12 10.62
C GLN A 21 11.77 -9.36 9.19
N LYS A 22 12.80 -10.15 9.01
CA LYS A 22 13.30 -10.49 7.68
C LYS A 22 12.27 -11.28 6.88
N THR A 23 11.62 -12.24 7.54
CA THR A 23 10.59 -13.06 6.91
C THR A 23 9.38 -12.21 6.53
N ALA A 24 8.95 -11.32 7.43
CA ALA A 24 7.83 -10.43 7.17
C ALA A 24 8.11 -9.52 5.98
N LYS A 25 9.31 -8.93 5.93
CA LYS A 25 9.69 -8.07 4.82
C LYS A 25 9.70 -8.83 3.51
N LYS A 26 10.23 -10.04 3.51
CA LYS A 26 10.25 -10.88 2.33
C LYS A 26 8.84 -11.22 1.87
N ASN A 27 7.96 -11.56 2.80
CA ASN A 27 6.57 -11.86 2.48
C ASN A 27 5.84 -10.64 1.95
N PHE A 28 6.07 -9.47 2.52
CA PHE A 28 5.52 -8.23 2.01
C PHE A 28 5.89 -8.04 0.54
N GLU A 29 7.16 -8.19 0.21
CA GLU A 29 7.64 -8.00 -1.15
C GLU A 29 7.03 -9.01 -2.11
N ILE A 30 6.91 -10.28 -1.69
CA ILE A 30 6.28 -11.32 -2.51
C ILE A 30 4.84 -10.95 -2.83
N PHE A 31 4.05 -10.56 -1.83
CA PHE A 31 2.66 -10.19 -2.06
C PHE A 31 2.55 -8.95 -2.93
N LYS A 32 3.39 -7.95 -2.69
CA LYS A 32 3.36 -6.73 -3.50
C LYS A 32 3.63 -7.03 -4.98
N TYR A 33 4.67 -7.81 -5.27
CA TYR A 33 5.01 -8.11 -6.65
C TYR A 33 4.05 -9.09 -7.30
N ASP A 34 3.48 -10.02 -6.54
CA ASP A 34 2.42 -10.88 -7.05
C ASP A 34 1.18 -10.06 -7.41
N GLY A 35 0.87 -9.04 -6.59
CA GLY A 35 -0.22 -8.12 -6.90
C GLY A 35 0.01 -7.36 -8.20
N LEU A 36 1.21 -6.85 -8.39
CA LEU A 36 1.57 -6.14 -9.62
C LEU A 36 1.47 -7.07 -10.83
N ARG A 37 1.93 -8.30 -10.68
CA ARG A 37 1.85 -9.28 -11.76
C ARG A 37 0.41 -9.61 -12.10
N ALA A 38 -0.42 -9.81 -11.07
CA ALA A 38 -1.84 -10.09 -11.26
C ALA A 38 -2.55 -8.93 -11.97
N GLN A 39 -2.19 -7.71 -11.61
CA GLN A 39 -2.75 -6.51 -12.26
C GLN A 39 -2.41 -6.48 -13.75
N ARG A 40 -1.16 -6.77 -14.10
CA ARG A 40 -0.70 -6.82 -15.48
C ARG A 40 -1.41 -7.93 -16.27
N MET A 41 -1.76 -9.01 -15.60
CA MET A 41 -2.44 -10.15 -16.21
C MET A 41 -3.96 -9.96 -16.32
N GLY A 42 -4.46 -8.80 -15.91
CA GLY A 42 -5.88 -8.53 -15.96
C GLY A 42 -6.69 -9.30 -14.93
N ARG A 43 -6.11 -9.55 -13.76
CA ARG A 43 -6.77 -10.27 -12.66
C ARG A 43 -6.90 -9.34 -11.44
N PRO A 44 -7.81 -8.37 -11.51
CA PRO A 44 -7.91 -7.37 -10.45
C PRO A 44 -8.29 -7.92 -9.09
N ASP A 45 -9.15 -8.92 -9.03
CA ASP A 45 -9.56 -9.52 -7.75
C ASP A 45 -8.37 -10.15 -7.03
N TYR A 46 -7.54 -10.86 -7.78
CA TYR A 46 -6.35 -11.48 -7.21
C TYR A 46 -5.32 -10.43 -6.83
N ALA A 47 -5.18 -9.38 -7.63
CA ALA A 47 -4.28 -8.28 -7.31
C ALA A 47 -4.67 -7.60 -6.00
N ILE A 48 -5.97 -7.32 -5.81
CA ILE A 48 -6.48 -6.74 -4.57
C ILE A 48 -6.14 -7.62 -3.38
N LYS A 49 -6.33 -8.92 -3.52
CA LYS A 49 -6.02 -9.85 -2.44
C LYS A 49 -4.53 -9.78 -2.07
N CYS A 50 -3.65 -9.78 -3.06
CA CYS A 50 -2.21 -9.72 -2.84
C CYS A 50 -1.81 -8.40 -2.18
N PHE A 51 -2.31 -7.29 -2.68
CA PHE A 51 -1.98 -5.98 -2.10
C PHE A 51 -2.52 -5.86 -0.67
N THR A 52 -3.71 -6.38 -0.41
CA THR A 52 -4.28 -6.38 0.94
C THR A 52 -3.42 -7.20 1.90
N GLU A 53 -2.95 -8.36 1.46
CA GLU A 53 -2.04 -9.19 2.26
C GLU A 53 -0.72 -8.47 2.52
N ALA A 54 -0.18 -7.79 1.51
CA ALA A 54 1.04 -7.02 1.68
C ALA A 54 0.86 -5.91 2.73
N LEU A 55 -0.24 -5.18 2.64
CA LEU A 55 -0.53 -4.08 3.56
C LEU A 55 -0.83 -4.54 4.98
N ALA A 56 -1.26 -5.79 5.15
CA ALA A 56 -1.42 -6.37 6.49
C ALA A 56 -0.07 -6.57 7.17
N ILE A 57 1.00 -6.69 6.40
CA ILE A 57 2.36 -6.85 6.93
C ILE A 57 3.02 -5.51 7.15
N GLU A 58 2.95 -4.63 6.15
CA GLU A 58 3.64 -3.35 6.19
C GLU A 58 2.85 -2.31 5.41
N GLU A 59 2.67 -1.13 6.00
CA GLU A 59 2.04 -0.03 5.29
C GLU A 59 3.04 0.52 4.27
N ASP A 60 2.58 0.69 3.04
CA ASP A 60 3.43 1.09 1.94
C ASP A 60 2.64 1.99 1.00
N PHE A 61 3.12 3.22 0.80
CA PHE A 61 2.42 4.22 0.01
C PHE A 61 2.18 3.74 -1.42
N GLU A 62 3.19 3.14 -2.02
CA GLU A 62 3.09 2.66 -3.40
C GLU A 62 2.03 1.57 -3.53
N THR A 63 2.00 0.63 -2.56
CA THR A 63 0.99 -0.44 -2.55
C THR A 63 -0.41 0.14 -2.37
N LEU A 64 -0.56 1.13 -1.48
CA LEU A 64 -1.83 1.83 -1.32
C LEU A 64 -2.27 2.48 -2.63
N SER A 65 -1.33 3.09 -3.35
CA SER A 65 -1.63 3.72 -4.63
C SER A 65 -2.16 2.71 -5.65
N TYR A 66 -1.49 1.57 -5.78
CA TYR A 66 -1.97 0.51 -6.67
C TYR A 66 -3.37 0.03 -6.28
N LEU A 67 -3.59 -0.18 -4.99
CA LEU A 67 -4.87 -0.67 -4.50
C LEU A 67 -5.99 0.35 -4.76
N SER A 68 -5.72 1.64 -4.54
CA SER A 68 -6.71 2.67 -4.80
C SER A 68 -7.13 2.71 -6.28
N GLN A 69 -6.15 2.56 -7.17
CA GLN A 69 -6.42 2.53 -8.61
C GLN A 69 -7.31 1.34 -8.99
N LEU A 70 -7.05 0.18 -8.40
CA LEU A 70 -7.87 -1.01 -8.65
C LEU A 70 -9.31 -0.81 -8.16
N TYR A 71 -9.49 -0.24 -6.97
CA TYR A 71 -10.83 0.03 -6.47
C TYR A 71 -11.59 1.03 -7.35
N VAL A 72 -10.90 2.06 -7.85
CA VAL A 72 -11.53 2.99 -8.79
C VAL A 72 -11.94 2.26 -10.07
N GLN A 73 -11.05 1.43 -10.59
CA GLN A 73 -11.32 0.65 -11.81
C GLN A 73 -12.54 -0.24 -11.65
N LEU A 74 -12.74 -0.82 -10.47
CA LEU A 74 -13.88 -1.68 -10.17
C LEU A 74 -15.07 -0.91 -9.65
N THR A 75 -15.02 0.40 -9.64
CA THR A 75 -16.05 1.30 -9.12
C THR A 75 -16.41 1.06 -7.65
N GLU A 76 -15.46 0.53 -6.90
CA GLU A 76 -15.54 0.38 -5.45
C GLU A 76 -15.10 1.69 -4.81
N LEU A 77 -15.93 2.73 -4.99
CA LEU A 77 -15.52 4.11 -4.72
C LEU A 77 -15.30 4.41 -3.24
N ASP A 78 -16.11 3.81 -2.37
CA ASP A 78 -15.94 4.02 -0.93
C ASP A 78 -14.61 3.48 -0.44
N LYS A 79 -14.21 2.31 -0.92
CA LYS A 79 -12.94 1.71 -0.58
C LYS A 79 -11.78 2.51 -1.15
N ALA A 80 -11.91 2.97 -2.39
CA ALA A 80 -10.90 3.82 -3.01
C ALA A 80 -10.69 5.09 -2.20
N ARG A 81 -11.78 5.72 -1.78
CA ARG A 81 -11.72 6.95 -1.00
C ARG A 81 -11.03 6.73 0.34
N GLU A 82 -11.33 5.65 1.02
CA GLU A 82 -10.70 5.31 2.28
C GLU A 82 -9.18 5.16 2.13
N ILE A 83 -8.74 4.46 1.09
CA ILE A 83 -7.32 4.29 0.80
C ILE A 83 -6.66 5.62 0.48
N LEU A 84 -7.30 6.44 -0.34
CA LEU A 84 -6.77 7.75 -0.72
C LEU A 84 -6.66 8.68 0.49
N ASN A 85 -7.62 8.64 1.41
CA ASN A 85 -7.53 9.42 2.64
C ASN A 85 -6.32 9.01 3.47
N ARG A 86 -6.03 7.72 3.52
CA ARG A 86 -4.84 7.23 4.22
C ARG A 86 -3.56 7.73 3.55
N MET A 87 -3.55 7.74 2.22
CA MET A 87 -2.41 8.24 1.47
C MET A 87 -2.16 9.72 1.74
N VAL A 88 -3.23 10.52 1.86
CA VAL A 88 -3.12 11.93 2.22
C VAL A 88 -2.48 12.09 3.60
N GLU A 89 -2.85 11.25 4.56
CA GLU A 89 -2.26 11.30 5.90
C GLU A 89 -0.76 10.98 5.87
N LEU A 90 -0.35 10.03 5.04
CA LEU A 90 1.04 9.62 4.95
C LEU A 90 1.90 10.64 4.22
N GLU A 91 1.39 11.21 3.14
CA GLU A 91 2.11 12.21 2.34
C GLU A 91 1.17 13.36 1.98
N PRO A 92 0.99 14.32 2.90
CA PRO A 92 -0.02 15.37 2.72
C PRO A 92 0.33 16.45 1.70
N THR A 93 1.52 16.40 1.11
CA THR A 93 1.94 17.41 0.12
C THR A 93 1.99 16.88 -1.30
N LEU A 94 1.41 15.72 -1.57
CA LEU A 94 1.45 15.12 -2.89
C LEU A 94 0.18 15.50 -3.67
N THR A 95 0.34 16.37 -4.64
CA THR A 95 -0.76 16.88 -5.47
C THR A 95 -1.57 15.76 -6.12
N SER A 96 -0.89 14.73 -6.64
CA SER A 96 -1.54 13.65 -7.36
C SER A 96 -2.58 12.90 -6.50
N THR A 97 -2.31 12.77 -5.21
CA THR A 97 -3.24 12.08 -4.29
C THR A 97 -4.54 12.89 -4.15
N TYR A 98 -4.42 14.20 -3.99
CA TYR A 98 -5.60 15.06 -3.88
C TYR A 98 -6.42 15.08 -5.17
N LEU A 99 -5.76 15.03 -6.32
CA LEU A 99 -6.46 14.97 -7.60
C LEU A 99 -7.22 13.64 -7.74
N ALA A 100 -6.59 12.55 -7.33
CA ALA A 100 -7.26 11.24 -7.33
C ALA A 100 -8.46 11.24 -6.39
N LEU A 101 -8.31 11.84 -5.21
CA LEU A 101 -9.38 11.95 -4.24
C LEU A 101 -10.52 12.80 -4.79
N ALA A 102 -10.21 13.92 -5.43
CA ALA A 102 -11.22 14.77 -6.06
C ALA A 102 -12.01 14.00 -7.13
N ASN A 103 -11.29 13.19 -7.92
CA ASN A 103 -11.94 12.37 -8.94
C ASN A 103 -12.92 11.36 -8.34
N VAL A 104 -12.51 10.70 -7.26
CA VAL A 104 -13.38 9.72 -6.58
C VAL A 104 -14.60 10.43 -6.00
N CYS A 105 -14.38 11.58 -5.35
CA CYS A 105 -15.51 12.36 -4.82
C CYS A 105 -16.49 12.80 -5.91
N TYR A 106 -15.95 13.19 -7.07
CA TYR A 106 -16.77 13.53 -8.23
C TYR A 106 -17.61 12.33 -8.66
N MET A 107 -17.01 11.16 -8.76
CA MET A 107 -17.72 9.94 -9.14
C MET A 107 -18.79 9.55 -8.14
N GLN A 108 -18.58 9.89 -6.87
CA GLN A 108 -19.56 9.67 -5.80
C GLN A 108 -20.62 10.78 -5.73
N GLU A 109 -20.51 11.78 -6.58
CA GLU A 109 -21.38 12.96 -6.58
C GLU A 109 -21.29 13.77 -5.28
N ASP A 110 -20.16 13.65 -4.59
CA ASP A 110 -19.85 14.46 -3.41
C ASP A 110 -19.04 15.67 -3.86
N TYR A 111 -19.74 16.66 -4.40
CA TYR A 111 -19.09 17.80 -5.03
C TYR A 111 -18.42 18.73 -4.03
N LYS A 112 -18.91 18.78 -2.82
CA LYS A 112 -18.30 19.58 -1.77
C LYS A 112 -16.91 19.04 -1.41
N SER A 113 -16.81 17.75 -1.18
CA SER A 113 -15.52 17.12 -0.90
C SER A 113 -14.58 17.16 -2.10
N MET A 114 -15.16 17.05 -3.30
CA MET A 114 -14.39 17.19 -4.54
C MET A 114 -13.71 18.56 -4.58
N GLU A 115 -14.47 19.61 -4.31
CA GLU A 115 -13.95 20.98 -4.34
C GLU A 115 -12.86 21.17 -3.29
N THR A 116 -13.07 20.63 -2.08
CA THR A 116 -12.07 20.71 -1.02
C THR A 116 -10.75 20.01 -1.43
N ALA A 117 -10.84 18.82 -2.00
CA ALA A 117 -9.67 18.09 -2.45
C ALA A 117 -8.95 18.82 -3.60
N ALA A 118 -9.73 19.33 -4.56
CA ALA A 118 -9.16 20.08 -5.68
C ALA A 118 -8.46 21.34 -5.19
N GLN A 119 -9.03 22.02 -4.22
CA GLN A 119 -8.42 23.22 -3.63
C GLN A 119 -7.10 22.89 -2.95
N LYS A 120 -7.04 21.77 -2.23
CA LYS A 120 -5.79 21.32 -1.62
C LYS A 120 -4.71 21.06 -2.67
N ALA A 121 -5.09 20.47 -3.80
CA ALA A 121 -4.15 20.22 -4.88
C ALA A 121 -3.56 21.53 -5.45
N ILE A 122 -4.37 22.57 -5.55
CA ILE A 122 -3.93 23.86 -6.04
C ILE A 122 -2.99 24.55 -5.06
N GLU A 123 -3.23 24.41 -3.76
CA GLU A 123 -2.43 25.05 -2.72
C GLU A 123 -1.03 24.46 -2.57
N ILE A 124 -0.80 23.27 -3.05
CA ILE A 124 0.51 22.64 -3.01
C ILE A 124 1.34 23.13 -4.19
#